data_19b4d48c19106a4d744860ee71d80bf5
#
_entry.id   19b4d48c19106a4d744860ee71d80bf5
#
_cell.length_a   1.000
_cell.length_b   1.000
_cell.length_c   1.000
_cell.angle_alpha   90.00
_cell.angle_beta   90.00
_cell.angle_gamma   90.00
#
_symmetry.space_group_name_H-M   'P 1'
#
loop_
_entity.id
_entity.type
_entity.pdbx_description
1 polymer ?
#
loop_
_entity_poly.entity_id
_entity_poly.type
_entity_poly.pdbx_seq_one_letter_code
_entity_poly.pdbx_strand_id
1 'polypeptide(L)' 'LNSITQDKSLATELRELKSLLDDGIITEEEFTKKKKQLLNL' A
#
# COMPACT_ATOMS: atom_id res chain seq x y z
N LEU A 1 -20.16 4.73 -5.33
CA LEU A 1 -19.09 4.60 -6.29
C LEU A 1 -17.79 5.08 -5.72
N ASN A 2 -17.79 6.33 -5.28
CA ASN A 2 -16.59 6.85 -4.67
C ASN A 2 -16.28 6.17 -3.37
N SER A 3 -17.31 5.74 -2.69
CA SER A 3 -17.13 5.08 -1.40
C SER A 3 -16.35 3.80 -1.55
N ILE A 4 -16.44 3.17 -2.71
CA ILE A 4 -15.71 1.94 -2.93
C ILE A 4 -14.21 2.16 -2.76
N THR A 5 -13.73 3.25 -3.34
CA THR A 5 -12.32 3.57 -3.24
C THR A 5 -11.93 3.91 -1.81
N GLN A 6 -12.80 4.64 -1.14
CA GLN A 6 -12.52 5.07 0.22
C GLN A 6 -12.65 3.94 1.22
N ASP A 7 -13.40 2.91 0.85
CA ASP A 7 -13.60 1.78 1.73
C ASP A 7 -12.47 0.79 1.68
N LYS A 8 -11.49 1.04 0.85
CA LYS A 8 -10.33 0.16 0.75
C LYS A 8 -9.65 0.08 2.10
N SER A 9 -9.51 -1.12 2.61
CA SER A 9 -8.91 -1.31 3.92
C SER A 9 -7.39 -1.17 3.84
N LEU A 10 -6.79 -0.94 5.00
CA LEU A 10 -5.34 -0.88 5.08
C LEU A 10 -4.72 -2.18 4.63
N ALA A 11 -5.33 -3.29 4.99
CA ALA A 11 -4.79 -4.58 4.60
C ALA A 11 -4.75 -4.71 3.09
N THR A 12 -5.78 -4.25 2.42
CA THR A 12 -5.83 -4.31 0.96
C THR A 12 -4.71 -3.46 0.36
N GLU A 13 -4.53 -2.27 0.89
CA GLU A 13 -3.50 -1.38 0.37
C GLU A 13 -2.12 -1.95 0.60
N LEU A 14 -1.91 -2.55 1.75
CA LEU A 14 -0.62 -3.17 2.04
C LEU A 14 -0.34 -4.33 1.10
N ARG A 15 -1.36 -5.10 0.78
CA ARG A 15 -1.20 -6.20 -0.15
C ARG A 15 -0.83 -5.68 -1.54
N GLU A 16 -1.46 -4.60 -1.95
CA GLU A 16 -1.16 -4.02 -3.24
C GLU A 16 0.27 -3.49 -3.28
N LEU A 17 0.70 -2.86 -2.19
CA LEU A 17 2.07 -2.41 -2.10
C LEU A 17 3.04 -3.56 -2.17
N LYS A 18 2.71 -4.65 -1.49
CA LYS A 18 3.56 -5.83 -1.51
C LYS A 18 3.68 -6.38 -2.92
N SER A 19 2.58 -6.40 -3.64
CA SER A 19 2.58 -6.82 -5.04
C SER A 19 3.51 -5.97 -5.87
N LEU A 20 3.43 -4.67 -5.68
CA LEU A 20 4.28 -3.75 -6.43
C LEU A 20 5.75 -3.99 -6.11
N LEU A 21 6.02 -4.28 -4.85
CA LEU A 21 7.39 -4.58 -4.43
C LEU A 21 7.86 -5.87 -5.08
N ASP A 22 7.03 -6.90 -5.05
CA ASP A 22 7.38 -8.19 -5.64
C ASP A 22 7.61 -8.09 -7.13
N ASP A 23 6.85 -7.22 -7.79
CA ASP A 23 6.97 -7.03 -9.22
C ASP A 23 8.15 -6.14 -9.60
N GLY A 24 8.80 -5.55 -8.59
CA GLY A 24 9.93 -4.70 -8.85
C GLY A 24 9.54 -3.31 -9.32
N ILE A 25 8.28 -2.95 -9.14
CA ILE A 25 7.81 -1.62 -9.55
C ILE A 25 8.26 -0.57 -8.56
N ILE A 26 8.29 -0.92 -7.29
CA ILE A 26 8.77 -0.01 -6.25
C ILE A 26 9.90 -0.69 -5.48
N THR A 27 10.71 0.12 -4.82
CA THR A 27 11.82 -0.41 -4.03
C THR A 27 11.36 -0.69 -2.62
N GLU A 28 12.21 -1.41 -1.88
CA GLU A 28 11.90 -1.69 -0.48
C GLU A 28 11.79 -0.41 0.32
N GLU A 29 12.61 0.56 -0.02
CA GLU A 29 12.57 1.85 0.63
C GLU A 29 11.21 2.51 0.45
N GLU A 30 10.73 2.49 -0.77
CA GLU A 30 9.43 3.07 -1.08
C GLU A 30 8.31 2.30 -0.40
N PHE A 31 8.43 0.99 -0.38
CA PHE A 31 7.45 0.15 0.29
C PHE A 31 7.37 0.49 1.77
N THR A 32 8.53 0.58 2.42
CA THR A 32 8.57 0.90 3.83
C THR A 32 7.98 2.27 4.12
N LYS A 33 8.30 3.24 3.28
CA LYS A 33 7.76 4.58 3.43
C LYS A 33 6.25 4.59 3.36
N LYS A 34 5.72 3.95 2.33
CA LYS A 34 4.28 3.90 2.15
C LYS A 34 3.60 3.14 3.28
N LYS A 35 4.23 2.07 3.71
CA LYS A 35 3.68 1.29 4.80
C LYS A 35 3.56 2.12 6.05
N LYS A 36 4.58 2.90 6.36
CA LYS A 36 4.55 3.76 7.52
C LYS A 36 3.44 4.79 7.42
N GLN A 37 3.28 5.37 6.23
CA GLN A 37 2.24 6.36 6.04
C GLN A 37 0.86 5.77 6.22
N LEU A 38 0.65 4.58 5.69
CA LEU A 38 -0.65 3.94 5.81
C LEU A 38 -0.96 3.57 7.25
N LEU A 39 0.04 3.12 7.98
CA LEU A 39 -0.13 2.71 9.36
C LEU A 39 0.03 3.88 10.33
N ASN A 40 0.47 5.01 9.81
CA ASN A 40 0.62 6.21 10.62
C ASN A 40 1.65 6.01 11.73
N LEU A 41 2.73 5.37 11.40
CA LEU A 41 3.79 5.11 12.38
C LEU A 41 4.88 6.16 12.37
#